data_91860cafc5aabdaa71589da68d3032e4
#
_entry.id   91860cafc5aabdaa71589da68d3032e4
#
_cell.length_a   1.000
_cell.length_b   1.000
_cell.length_c   1.000
_cell.angle_alpha   90.00
_cell.angle_beta   90.00
_cell.angle_gamma   90.00
#
_symmetry.space_group_name_H-M   'P 1'
#
loop_
_entity.id
_entity.type
_entity.pdbx_description
1 polymer ?
#
loop_
_entity_poly.entity_id
_entity_poly.type
_entity_poly.pdbx_seq_one_letter_code
_entity_poly.pdbx_strand_id
1 'polypeptide(L)'
;MGTGAASAIFAANRARGKVAFDVRLEDGVTRRGQLHESGSLRVRFPSPEADGLSAVFVNTAGGVAGGDRFDIDITAGEGARLTLTTAAAEKVYRAPGEAAQLSISLKAASGAHLGWLPQETILFDRARISRRIDIDLAENASLLLCEIVVFGRSAMGERMLGGEFVDRWRLRRGGRLVFAETVRLDGDIGEKLAKPAVANGGVAIGTALIVPGDEAVVERIREASESFGGEAGISAWNGFAMARFCAQDAARLRADMMTVLGRASGSALPRLWLN
;
A
#
# COMPACT_ATOMS: atom_id res chain seq x y z
N MET A 1 -20.42 -13.17 35.46
CA MET A 1 -19.02 -13.65 35.30
C MET A 1 -18.73 -14.23 33.92
N GLY A 2 -19.15 -13.62 32.80
CA GLY A 2 -19.01 -14.18 31.45
C GLY A 2 -18.19 -13.36 30.43
N THR A 3 -17.91 -12.09 30.70
CA THR A 3 -17.28 -11.18 29.74
C THR A 3 -15.74 -11.29 29.66
N GLY A 4 -15.07 -11.70 30.73
CA GLY A 4 -13.61 -11.81 30.76
C GLY A 4 -13.08 -13.04 30.00
N ALA A 5 -13.74 -14.19 30.07
CA ALA A 5 -13.31 -15.40 29.38
C ALA A 5 -13.51 -15.32 27.86
N ALA A 6 -14.61 -14.75 27.38
CA ALA A 6 -14.85 -14.51 25.97
C ALA A 6 -13.82 -13.52 25.40
N SER A 7 -13.48 -12.46 26.12
CA SER A 7 -12.44 -11.48 25.71
C SER A 7 -11.06 -12.13 25.61
N ALA A 8 -10.69 -13.03 26.52
CA ALA A 8 -9.41 -13.74 26.49
C ALA A 8 -9.32 -14.74 25.31
N ILE A 9 -10.42 -15.46 25.02
CA ILE A 9 -10.49 -16.39 23.87
C ILE A 9 -10.37 -15.60 22.54
N PHE A 10 -11.04 -14.46 22.41
CA PHE A 10 -10.93 -13.60 21.23
C PHE A 10 -9.51 -13.03 21.07
N ALA A 11 -8.84 -12.66 22.15
CA ALA A 11 -7.46 -12.18 22.10
C ALA A 11 -6.46 -13.28 21.70
N ALA A 12 -6.71 -14.55 22.10
CA ALA A 12 -5.88 -15.69 21.75
C ALA A 12 -5.98 -16.10 20.27
N ASN A 13 -7.07 -15.73 19.58
CA ASN A 13 -7.33 -16.08 18.18
C ASN A 13 -6.96 -14.98 17.18
N ARG A 14 -6.17 -13.96 17.60
CA ARG A 14 -5.73 -12.92 16.68
C ARG A 14 -4.58 -13.38 15.79
N ALA A 15 -4.71 -13.07 14.49
CA ALA A 15 -3.67 -13.39 13.55
C ALA A 15 -2.42 -12.52 13.83
N ARG A 16 -1.28 -13.18 13.76
CA ARG A 16 0.01 -12.51 13.74
C ARG A 16 0.76 -13.01 12.52
N GLY A 17 1.39 -12.11 11.81
CA GLY A 17 2.15 -12.49 10.63
C GLY A 17 3.37 -11.61 10.50
N LYS A 18 4.48 -12.23 10.12
CA LYS A 18 5.69 -11.51 9.78
C LYS A 18 6.28 -12.06 8.50
N VAL A 19 6.68 -11.15 7.62
CA VAL A 19 7.55 -11.44 6.49
C VAL A 19 8.72 -10.48 6.54
N ALA A 20 9.94 -11.01 6.52
CA ALA A 20 11.15 -10.22 6.37
C ALA A 20 12.04 -10.90 5.33
N PHE A 21 12.51 -10.13 4.33
CA PHE A 21 13.48 -10.64 3.37
C PHE A 21 14.33 -9.53 2.75
N ASP A 22 15.48 -9.93 2.24
CA ASP A 22 16.35 -9.10 1.42
C ASP A 22 16.50 -9.67 0.01
N VAL A 23 16.82 -8.76 -0.93
CA VAL A 23 17.26 -9.12 -2.28
C VAL A 23 18.60 -8.49 -2.59
N ARG A 24 19.40 -9.16 -3.44
CA ARG A 24 20.75 -8.73 -3.80
C ARG A 24 20.93 -8.85 -5.31
N LEU A 25 21.75 -7.97 -5.86
CA LEU A 25 22.21 -8.10 -7.24
C LEU A 25 23.46 -9.01 -7.26
N GLU A 26 23.37 -10.14 -7.93
CA GLU A 26 24.45 -11.12 -8.09
C GLU A 26 24.57 -11.45 -9.59
N ASP A 27 25.75 -11.23 -10.16
CA ASP A 27 26.02 -11.48 -11.60
C ASP A 27 25.01 -10.81 -12.55
N GLY A 28 24.59 -9.57 -12.22
CA GLY A 28 23.63 -8.81 -13.02
C GLY A 28 22.15 -9.23 -12.84
N VAL A 29 21.88 -10.20 -11.96
CA VAL A 29 20.52 -10.71 -11.70
C VAL A 29 20.13 -10.46 -10.25
N THR A 30 18.94 -9.91 -10.03
CA THR A 30 18.41 -9.76 -8.66
C THR A 30 17.96 -11.12 -8.12
N ARG A 31 18.55 -11.54 -7.02
CA ARG A 31 18.26 -12.80 -6.33
C ARG A 31 17.71 -12.54 -4.94
N ARG A 32 16.83 -13.43 -4.48
CA ARG A 32 16.37 -13.42 -3.10
C ARG A 32 17.51 -13.85 -2.17
N GLY A 33 17.74 -13.08 -1.12
CA GLY A 33 18.62 -13.40 0.00
C GLY A 33 17.90 -14.19 1.10
N GLN A 34 18.04 -13.75 2.34
CA GLN A 34 17.39 -14.38 3.48
C GLN A 34 15.87 -14.14 3.44
N LEU A 35 15.10 -15.13 3.87
CA LEU A 35 13.65 -15.05 4.00
C LEU A 35 13.22 -15.59 5.36
N HIS A 36 12.43 -14.78 6.07
CA HIS A 36 11.72 -15.18 7.28
C HIS A 36 10.22 -14.99 7.08
N GLU A 37 9.45 -16.03 7.30
CA GLU A 37 7.99 -16.02 7.28
C GLU A 37 7.46 -16.63 8.58
N SER A 38 6.47 -15.98 9.20
CA SER A 38 5.79 -16.53 10.36
C SER A 38 4.31 -16.13 10.40
N GLY A 39 3.51 -16.90 11.13
CA GLY A 39 2.07 -16.68 11.26
C GLY A 39 1.35 -16.84 9.93
N SER A 40 0.45 -15.91 9.58
CA SER A 40 -0.40 -15.99 8.39
C SER A 40 0.16 -15.29 7.15
N LEU A 41 1.25 -14.54 7.25
CA LEU A 41 1.85 -13.89 6.09
C LEU A 41 2.81 -14.83 5.36
N ARG A 42 2.71 -14.82 4.03
CA ARG A 42 3.60 -15.54 3.12
C ARG A 42 4.02 -14.64 1.97
N VAL A 43 5.18 -14.91 1.40
CA VAL A 43 5.61 -14.31 0.14
C VAL A 43 5.95 -15.40 -0.87
N ARG A 44 5.60 -15.17 -2.13
CA ARG A 44 5.92 -16.06 -3.24
C ARG A 44 6.66 -15.29 -4.30
N PHE A 45 7.63 -15.94 -4.91
CA PHE A 45 8.45 -15.38 -5.96
C PHE A 45 8.06 -16.11 -7.26
N PRO A 46 7.22 -15.50 -8.12
CA PRO A 46 6.92 -16.06 -9.44
C PRO A 46 8.19 -16.14 -10.29
N SER A 47 8.08 -16.75 -11.47
CA SER A 47 9.22 -16.85 -12.40
C SER A 47 9.86 -15.49 -12.62
N PRO A 48 11.20 -15.41 -12.71
CA PRO A 48 11.90 -14.14 -12.92
C PRO A 48 11.37 -13.41 -14.16
N GLU A 49 11.18 -12.11 -14.02
CA GLU A 49 10.90 -11.20 -15.13
C GLU A 49 12.23 -10.58 -15.61
N ALA A 50 12.27 -10.11 -16.86
CA ALA A 50 13.49 -9.56 -17.43
C ALA A 50 14.07 -8.37 -16.64
N ASP A 51 13.21 -7.64 -15.94
CA ASP A 51 13.54 -6.36 -15.28
C ASP A 51 13.76 -6.46 -13.76
N GLY A 52 13.91 -7.66 -13.19
CA GLY A 52 14.16 -7.81 -11.77
C GLY A 52 13.45 -8.99 -11.13
N LEU A 53 13.30 -8.93 -9.81
CA LEU A 53 12.60 -9.95 -9.03
C LEU A 53 11.21 -9.45 -8.64
N SER A 54 10.20 -10.28 -8.93
CA SER A 54 8.83 -10.03 -8.47
C SER A 54 8.54 -10.84 -7.21
N ALA A 55 7.80 -10.24 -6.26
CA ALA A 55 7.35 -10.89 -5.05
C ALA A 55 5.85 -10.65 -4.82
N VAL A 56 5.13 -11.68 -4.41
CA VAL A 56 3.67 -11.64 -4.18
C VAL A 56 3.38 -12.00 -2.74
N PHE A 57 2.81 -11.07 -2.00
CA PHE A 57 2.34 -11.31 -0.63
C PHE A 57 1.00 -12.03 -0.61
N VAL A 58 0.86 -12.94 0.34
CA VAL A 58 -0.36 -13.71 0.59
C VAL A 58 -0.66 -13.67 2.08
N ASN A 59 -1.81 -13.12 2.45
CA ASN A 59 -2.37 -13.27 3.79
C ASN A 59 -3.24 -14.52 3.83
N THR A 60 -2.75 -15.60 4.42
CA THR A 60 -3.47 -16.88 4.50
C THR A 60 -4.60 -16.89 5.54
N ALA A 61 -4.75 -15.81 6.33
CA ALA A 61 -5.90 -15.65 7.24
C ALA A 61 -7.17 -15.21 6.49
N GLY A 62 -7.07 -14.89 5.18
CA GLY A 62 -8.22 -14.51 4.36
C GLY A 62 -8.72 -13.09 4.60
N GLY A 63 -7.98 -12.26 5.33
CA GLY A 63 -8.26 -10.86 5.65
C GLY A 63 -7.67 -10.45 6.98
N VAL A 64 -7.99 -9.25 7.41
CA VAL A 64 -7.49 -8.61 8.63
C VAL A 64 -8.65 -8.36 9.60
N ALA A 65 -8.54 -8.87 10.81
CA ALA A 65 -9.50 -8.63 11.89
C ALA A 65 -8.94 -7.65 12.93
N GLY A 66 -9.82 -6.99 13.69
CA GLY A 66 -9.37 -6.09 14.74
C GLY A 66 -8.46 -6.79 15.76
N GLY A 67 -7.37 -6.15 16.14
CA GLY A 67 -6.34 -6.71 17.03
C GLY A 67 -5.30 -7.60 16.35
N ASP A 68 -5.42 -7.90 15.06
CA ASP A 68 -4.37 -8.58 14.29
C ASP A 68 -3.11 -7.72 14.18
N ARG A 69 -1.94 -8.36 14.03
CA ARG A 69 -0.65 -7.67 13.91
C ARG A 69 0.16 -8.27 12.77
N PHE A 70 0.56 -7.42 11.84
CA PHE A 70 1.35 -7.81 10.68
C PHE A 70 2.58 -6.91 10.55
N ASP A 71 3.75 -7.54 10.37
CA ASP A 71 5.03 -6.87 10.19
C ASP A 71 5.66 -7.31 8.86
N ILE A 72 6.02 -6.34 8.03
CA ILE A 72 6.66 -6.55 6.72
C ILE A 72 7.95 -5.74 6.69
N ASP A 73 9.09 -6.43 6.57
CA ASP A 73 10.42 -5.81 6.50
C ASP A 73 11.12 -6.23 5.20
N ILE A 74 11.35 -5.28 4.30
CA ILE A 74 11.92 -5.53 2.98
C ILE A 74 13.17 -4.70 2.77
N THR A 75 14.23 -5.33 2.28
CA THR A 75 15.47 -4.65 1.93
C THR A 75 15.89 -5.01 0.50
N ALA A 76 15.97 -4.01 -0.37
CA ALA A 76 16.60 -4.12 -1.67
C ALA A 76 18.06 -3.68 -1.55
N GLY A 77 18.99 -4.62 -1.74
CA GLY A 77 20.43 -4.39 -1.73
C GLY A 77 20.89 -3.53 -2.91
N GLU A 78 22.17 -3.18 -2.92
CA GLU A 78 22.75 -2.29 -3.92
C GLU A 78 22.49 -2.78 -5.36
N GLY A 79 21.97 -1.90 -6.20
CA GLY A 79 21.61 -2.15 -7.60
C GLY A 79 20.47 -3.14 -7.82
N ALA A 80 19.91 -3.74 -6.77
CA ALA A 80 18.85 -4.74 -6.89
C ALA A 80 17.52 -4.10 -7.37
N ARG A 81 16.73 -4.86 -8.12
CA ARG A 81 15.42 -4.44 -8.64
C ARG A 81 14.33 -5.38 -8.11
N LEU A 82 13.43 -4.86 -7.30
CA LEU A 82 12.37 -5.65 -6.66
C LEU A 82 11.02 -4.98 -6.83
N THR A 83 10.04 -5.72 -7.32
CA THR A 83 8.65 -5.29 -7.35
C THR A 83 7.79 -6.21 -6.50
N LEU A 84 7.00 -5.62 -5.61
CA LEU A 84 6.13 -6.30 -4.67
C LEU A 84 4.67 -5.98 -4.97
N THR A 85 3.82 -7.00 -4.92
CA THR A 85 2.36 -6.87 -5.00
C THR A 85 1.70 -7.83 -4.02
N THR A 86 0.38 -7.77 -3.88
CA THR A 86 -0.40 -8.76 -3.12
C THR A 86 -1.18 -9.68 -4.06
N ALA A 87 -1.48 -10.91 -3.61
CA ALA A 87 -2.21 -11.88 -4.42
C ALA A 87 -3.66 -11.45 -4.73
N ALA A 88 -4.24 -10.64 -3.85
CA ALA A 88 -5.60 -10.11 -3.96
C ALA A 88 -5.72 -8.84 -3.10
N ALA A 89 -6.86 -8.15 -3.22
CA ALA A 89 -7.23 -7.07 -2.32
C ALA A 89 -7.28 -7.57 -0.85
N GLU A 90 -6.77 -6.75 0.07
CA GLU A 90 -6.79 -7.05 1.50
C GLU A 90 -8.12 -6.60 2.12
N LYS A 91 -8.83 -7.51 2.75
CA LYS A 91 -10.12 -7.23 3.40
C LYS A 91 -9.89 -6.94 4.87
N VAL A 92 -10.34 -5.78 5.33
CA VAL A 92 -10.31 -5.43 6.75
C VAL A 92 -11.72 -5.53 7.31
N TYR A 93 -11.92 -6.51 8.16
CA TYR A 93 -13.22 -6.81 8.72
C TYR A 93 -13.64 -5.85 9.83
N ARG A 94 -14.95 -5.78 10.08
CA ARG A 94 -15.52 -5.07 11.22
C ARG A 94 -14.80 -5.45 12.52
N ALA A 95 -14.46 -4.47 13.32
CA ALA A 95 -13.78 -4.65 14.60
C ALA A 95 -14.54 -3.96 15.74
N PRO A 96 -15.11 -4.70 16.70
CA PRO A 96 -15.76 -4.09 17.85
C PRO A 96 -14.76 -3.60 18.91
N GLY A 97 -13.50 -4.00 18.83
CA GLY A 97 -12.44 -3.72 19.82
C GLY A 97 -11.24 -3.00 19.23
N GLU A 98 -10.05 -3.52 19.51
CA GLU A 98 -8.77 -2.94 19.06
C GLU A 98 -8.64 -2.86 17.54
N ALA A 99 -7.96 -1.84 17.06
CA ALA A 99 -7.58 -1.74 15.66
C ALA A 99 -6.51 -2.78 15.30
N ALA A 100 -6.59 -3.32 14.10
CA ALA A 100 -5.48 -4.08 13.54
C ALA A 100 -4.25 -3.20 13.34
N GLN A 101 -3.05 -3.76 13.49
CA GLN A 101 -1.79 -3.06 13.35
C GLN A 101 -1.02 -3.64 12.15
N LEU A 102 -0.66 -2.80 11.20
CA LEU A 102 0.15 -3.18 10.05
C LEU A 102 1.38 -2.27 9.97
N SER A 103 2.57 -2.86 10.11
CA SER A 103 3.86 -2.16 10.00
C SER A 103 4.59 -2.63 8.76
N ILE A 104 4.97 -1.68 7.90
CA ILE A 104 5.69 -1.92 6.66
C ILE A 104 6.98 -1.11 6.71
N SER A 105 8.12 -1.77 6.56
CA SER A 105 9.44 -1.17 6.47
C SER A 105 10.06 -1.52 5.12
N LEU A 106 10.35 -0.51 4.32
CA LEU A 106 10.91 -0.63 2.99
C LEU A 106 12.26 0.07 2.93
N LYS A 107 13.32 -0.67 2.57
CA LYS A 107 14.67 -0.13 2.44
C LYS A 107 15.24 -0.39 1.06
N ALA A 108 15.83 0.62 0.45
CA ALA A 108 16.50 0.50 -0.82
C ALA A 108 17.91 1.11 -0.74
N ALA A 109 18.91 0.28 -0.97
CA ALA A 109 20.31 0.68 -0.99
C ALA A 109 20.66 1.45 -2.27
N SER A 110 21.95 1.87 -2.39
CA SER A 110 22.43 2.63 -3.55
C SER A 110 22.07 1.95 -4.88
N GLY A 111 21.51 2.73 -5.81
CA GLY A 111 21.12 2.27 -7.14
C GLY A 111 19.99 1.23 -7.17
N ALA A 112 19.42 0.86 -6.02
CA ALA A 112 18.32 -0.10 -5.98
C ALA A 112 17.01 0.52 -6.50
N HIS A 113 16.16 -0.34 -7.06
CA HIS A 113 14.79 0.01 -7.45
C HIS A 113 13.80 -0.83 -6.65
N LEU A 114 12.85 -0.18 -5.98
CA LEU A 114 11.82 -0.82 -5.18
C LEU A 114 10.43 -0.42 -5.66
N GLY A 115 9.62 -1.40 -6.08
CA GLY A 115 8.20 -1.24 -6.35
C GLY A 115 7.38 -1.81 -5.19
N TRP A 116 6.52 -1.02 -4.56
CA TRP A 116 5.50 -1.45 -3.60
C TRP A 116 4.13 -1.17 -4.18
N LEU A 117 3.52 -2.20 -4.78
CA LEU A 117 2.30 -2.10 -5.59
C LEU A 117 1.26 -3.13 -5.10
N PRO A 118 0.75 -3.04 -3.85
CA PRO A 118 -0.30 -3.92 -3.38
C PRO A 118 -1.60 -3.70 -4.16
N GLN A 119 -2.50 -4.69 -4.11
CA GLN A 119 -3.89 -4.51 -4.49
C GLN A 119 -4.62 -3.65 -3.46
N GLU A 120 -5.91 -3.38 -3.66
CA GLU A 120 -6.71 -2.53 -2.80
C GLU A 120 -6.80 -3.04 -1.35
N THR A 121 -6.87 -2.11 -0.41
CA THR A 121 -7.32 -2.37 0.97
C THR A 121 -8.81 -2.02 1.07
N ILE A 122 -9.68 -3.00 1.31
CA ILE A 122 -11.13 -2.82 1.40
C ILE A 122 -11.54 -2.81 2.88
N LEU A 123 -11.96 -1.66 3.36
CA LEU A 123 -12.43 -1.46 4.73
C LEU A 123 -13.93 -1.74 4.82
N PHE A 124 -14.33 -2.80 5.50
CA PHE A 124 -15.76 -3.07 5.77
C PHE A 124 -16.33 -2.05 6.75
N ASP A 125 -17.65 -1.91 6.80
CA ASP A 125 -18.25 -1.01 7.78
C ASP A 125 -17.76 -1.33 9.20
N ARG A 126 -17.35 -0.29 9.94
CA ARG A 126 -16.75 -0.37 11.27
C ARG A 126 -15.44 -1.16 11.35
N ALA A 127 -14.71 -1.31 10.25
CA ALA A 127 -13.33 -1.76 10.29
C ALA A 127 -12.45 -0.81 11.09
N ARG A 128 -11.42 -1.33 11.74
CA ARG A 128 -10.45 -0.54 12.50
C ARG A 128 -9.04 -1.01 12.18
N ILE A 129 -8.23 -0.14 11.60
CA ILE A 129 -6.85 -0.43 11.21
C ILE A 129 -5.96 0.79 11.42
N SER A 130 -4.75 0.53 11.92
CA SER A 130 -3.65 1.48 11.96
C SER A 130 -2.48 0.92 11.18
N ARG A 131 -2.15 1.56 10.05
CA ARG A 131 -1.03 1.21 9.18
C ARG A 131 0.09 2.22 9.31
N ARG A 132 1.32 1.73 9.24
CA ARG A 132 2.53 2.54 9.16
C ARG A 132 3.42 2.04 8.04
N ILE A 133 3.89 2.95 7.19
CA ILE A 133 4.83 2.68 6.11
C ILE A 133 6.05 3.57 6.32
N ASP A 134 7.16 2.96 6.71
CA ASP A 134 8.45 3.61 6.86
C ASP A 134 9.35 3.23 5.67
N ILE A 135 9.85 4.23 4.96
CA ILE A 135 10.62 4.08 3.74
C ILE A 135 11.98 4.74 3.94
N ASP A 136 13.05 3.99 3.72
CA ASP A 136 14.43 4.44 3.80
C ASP A 136 15.13 4.19 2.45
N LEU A 137 15.43 5.25 1.71
CA LEU A 137 16.10 5.20 0.42
C LEU A 137 17.50 5.79 0.50
N ALA A 138 18.47 5.11 -0.10
CA ALA A 138 19.73 5.77 -0.45
C ALA A 138 19.47 6.94 -1.41
N GLU A 139 20.39 7.90 -1.52
CA GLU A 139 20.20 9.13 -2.29
C GLU A 139 19.87 8.88 -3.78
N ASN A 140 20.47 7.84 -4.36
CA ASN A 140 20.28 7.43 -5.76
C ASN A 140 19.40 6.20 -5.96
N ALA A 141 18.71 5.76 -4.90
CA ALA A 141 17.70 4.70 -5.01
C ALA A 141 16.40 5.23 -5.60
N SER A 142 15.60 4.34 -6.18
CA SER A 142 14.29 4.68 -6.75
C SER A 142 13.17 3.89 -6.11
N LEU A 143 11.98 4.50 -6.06
CA LEU A 143 10.76 3.93 -5.50
C LEU A 143 9.57 4.21 -6.40
N LEU A 144 8.75 3.19 -6.63
CA LEU A 144 7.38 3.33 -7.10
C LEU A 144 6.47 2.68 -6.06
N LEU A 145 5.65 3.48 -5.39
CA LEU A 145 4.76 3.00 -4.35
C LEU A 145 3.34 3.47 -4.62
N CYS A 146 2.36 2.59 -4.44
CA CYS A 146 0.95 2.98 -4.44
C CYS A 146 0.17 2.31 -3.33
N GLU A 147 -0.91 2.95 -2.94
CA GLU A 147 -1.93 2.41 -2.04
C GLU A 147 -3.31 2.86 -2.52
N ILE A 148 -4.25 1.93 -2.55
CA ILE A 148 -5.67 2.19 -2.81
C ILE A 148 -6.46 1.71 -1.60
N VAL A 149 -7.33 2.58 -1.07
CA VAL A 149 -8.22 2.26 0.05
C VAL A 149 -9.66 2.45 -0.39
N VAL A 150 -10.47 1.42 -0.21
CA VAL A 150 -11.89 1.40 -0.54
C VAL A 150 -12.71 1.35 0.75
N PHE A 151 -13.63 2.30 0.93
CA PHE A 151 -14.46 2.46 2.11
C PHE A 151 -15.83 1.79 1.93
N GLY A 152 -15.91 0.53 2.30
CA GLY A 152 -17.07 -0.34 2.13
C GLY A 152 -16.92 -1.32 0.96
N ARG A 153 -17.77 -2.34 0.93
CA ARG A 153 -17.85 -3.33 -0.14
C ARG A 153 -18.80 -2.84 -1.23
N SER A 154 -18.33 -1.97 -2.12
CA SER A 154 -19.19 -1.35 -3.16
C SER A 154 -19.98 -2.38 -3.97
N ALA A 155 -19.37 -3.53 -4.33
CA ALA A 155 -20.03 -4.62 -5.04
C ALA A 155 -21.18 -5.27 -4.24
N MET A 156 -21.25 -5.07 -2.93
CA MET A 156 -22.30 -5.57 -2.04
C MET A 156 -23.24 -4.44 -1.58
N GLY A 157 -23.10 -3.25 -2.13
CA GLY A 157 -23.88 -2.08 -1.72
C GLY A 157 -23.54 -1.55 -0.32
N GLU A 158 -22.46 -2.01 0.30
CA GLU A 158 -22.03 -1.56 1.62
C GLU A 158 -21.15 -0.32 1.52
N ARG A 159 -21.40 0.65 2.40
CA ARG A 159 -20.54 1.80 2.65
C ARG A 159 -19.97 1.72 4.06
N MET A 160 -18.75 2.19 4.25
CA MET A 160 -18.15 2.34 5.58
C MET A 160 -18.72 3.60 6.25
N LEU A 161 -19.68 3.42 7.15
CA LEU A 161 -20.31 4.52 7.88
C LEU A 161 -19.46 4.96 9.06
N GLY A 162 -18.82 4.01 9.76
CA GLY A 162 -17.98 4.29 10.91
C GLY A 162 -16.76 3.41 10.99
N GLY A 163 -15.92 3.64 11.99
CA GLY A 163 -14.73 2.83 12.23
C GLY A 163 -13.49 3.66 12.53
N GLU A 164 -12.33 3.13 12.17
CA GLU A 164 -11.04 3.83 12.32
C GLU A 164 -10.07 3.42 11.21
N PHE A 165 -9.59 4.40 10.48
CA PHE A 165 -8.50 4.25 9.53
C PHE A 165 -7.41 5.25 9.83
N VAL A 166 -6.23 4.75 10.19
CA VAL A 166 -5.04 5.58 10.41
C VAL A 166 -3.93 5.05 9.54
N ASP A 167 -3.39 5.91 8.68
CA ASP A 167 -2.31 5.58 7.76
C ASP A 167 -1.18 6.60 7.90
N ARG A 168 0.01 6.13 8.27
CA ARG A 168 1.18 6.97 8.54
C ARG A 168 2.29 6.60 7.60
N TRP A 169 2.77 7.56 6.82
CA TRP A 169 3.89 7.40 5.90
C TRP A 169 5.06 8.27 6.31
N ARG A 170 6.25 7.72 6.18
CA ARG A 170 7.51 8.44 6.38
C ARG A 170 8.48 8.02 5.30
N LEU A 171 8.99 9.00 4.54
CA LEU A 171 10.03 8.78 3.55
C LEU A 171 11.31 9.49 3.99
N ARG A 172 12.38 8.71 4.11
CA ARG A 172 13.75 9.22 4.24
C ARG A 172 14.52 8.96 2.96
N ARG A 173 15.33 9.93 2.59
CA ARG A 173 16.25 9.80 1.46
C ARG A 173 17.63 10.31 1.90
N GLY A 174 18.68 9.50 1.74
CA GLY A 174 20.00 9.82 2.27
C GLY A 174 19.99 10.10 3.78
N GLY A 175 19.17 9.38 4.55
CA GLY A 175 18.99 9.58 6.01
C GLY A 175 18.11 10.78 6.42
N ARG A 176 17.74 11.68 5.49
CA ARG A 176 16.92 12.88 5.77
C ARG A 176 15.43 12.56 5.56
N LEU A 177 14.59 12.98 6.50
CA LEU A 177 13.13 12.91 6.34
C LEU A 177 12.70 13.95 5.30
N VAL A 178 12.24 13.50 4.13
CA VAL A 178 11.80 14.36 3.02
C VAL A 178 10.28 14.42 2.88
N PHE A 179 9.56 13.44 3.44
CA PHE A 179 8.10 13.42 3.47
C PHE A 179 7.58 12.71 4.73
N ALA A 180 6.53 13.26 5.31
CA ALA A 180 5.78 12.66 6.40
C ALA A 180 4.30 13.04 6.29
N GLU A 181 3.43 12.05 6.40
CA GLU A 181 2.00 12.23 6.36
C GLU A 181 1.29 11.33 7.37
N THR A 182 0.10 11.74 7.77
CA THR A 182 -0.86 10.90 8.50
C THR A 182 -2.25 11.21 7.99
N VAL A 183 -2.88 10.24 7.37
CA VAL A 183 -4.32 10.24 7.11
C VAL A 183 -5.01 9.61 8.31
N ARG A 184 -6.01 10.29 8.87
CA ARG A 184 -6.81 9.78 9.98
C ARG A 184 -8.29 10.02 9.73
N LEU A 185 -9.04 8.94 9.65
CA LEU A 185 -10.50 8.94 9.61
C LEU A 185 -10.99 8.07 10.76
N ASP A 186 -11.86 8.60 11.61
CA ASP A 186 -12.43 7.92 12.77
C ASP A 186 -13.87 8.38 13.01
N GLY A 187 -14.63 7.64 13.84
CA GLY A 187 -16.04 7.96 14.13
C GLY A 187 -16.90 7.83 12.88
N ASP A 188 -17.65 8.89 12.53
CA ASP A 188 -18.55 8.94 11.37
C ASP A 188 -17.75 9.17 10.08
N ILE A 189 -17.15 8.10 9.56
CA ILE A 189 -16.30 8.13 8.38
C ILE A 189 -17.13 8.51 7.14
N GLY A 190 -18.35 7.99 7.03
CA GLY A 190 -19.25 8.31 5.91
C GLY A 190 -19.52 9.81 5.77
N GLU A 191 -19.79 10.50 6.88
CA GLU A 191 -19.98 11.95 6.90
C GLU A 191 -18.69 12.71 6.55
N LYS A 192 -17.55 12.23 7.02
CA LYS A 192 -16.24 12.83 6.69
C LYS A 192 -15.95 12.73 5.20
N LEU A 193 -16.16 11.55 4.60
CA LEU A 193 -15.95 11.31 3.17
C LEU A 193 -16.90 12.12 2.29
N ALA A 194 -18.11 12.40 2.77
CA ALA A 194 -19.08 13.23 2.04
C ALA A 194 -18.66 14.71 1.89
N LYS A 195 -17.72 15.18 2.74
CA LYS A 195 -17.26 16.58 2.67
C LYS A 195 -16.46 16.83 1.39
N PRO A 196 -16.72 17.92 0.64
CA PRO A 196 -16.00 18.24 -0.59
C PRO A 196 -14.48 18.28 -0.42
N ALA A 197 -13.99 18.86 0.68
CA ALA A 197 -12.56 18.98 0.96
C ALA A 197 -11.89 17.67 1.44
N VAL A 198 -12.63 16.57 1.59
CA VAL A 198 -12.07 15.27 2.02
C VAL A 198 -12.10 14.28 0.88
N ALA A 199 -13.28 13.83 0.45
CA ALA A 199 -13.42 12.87 -0.63
C ALA A 199 -14.65 13.15 -1.53
N ASN A 200 -15.34 14.27 -1.36
CA ASN A 200 -16.47 14.70 -2.18
C ASN A 200 -17.50 13.58 -2.44
N GLY A 201 -17.77 12.75 -1.40
CA GLY A 201 -18.63 11.58 -1.50
C GLY A 201 -17.96 10.35 -2.12
N GLY A 202 -16.66 10.41 -2.40
CA GLY A 202 -15.88 9.27 -2.92
C GLY A 202 -15.87 8.10 -1.95
N VAL A 203 -15.88 6.90 -2.50
CA VAL A 203 -15.79 5.62 -1.77
C VAL A 203 -14.40 5.01 -1.82
N ALA A 204 -13.51 5.58 -2.61
CA ALA A 204 -12.13 5.13 -2.74
C ALA A 204 -11.19 6.34 -2.78
N ILE A 205 -10.04 6.18 -2.13
CA ILE A 205 -8.90 7.11 -2.21
C ILE A 205 -7.65 6.34 -2.64
N GLY A 206 -6.74 7.04 -3.32
CA GLY A 206 -5.48 6.45 -3.75
C GLY A 206 -4.33 7.43 -3.58
N THR A 207 -3.15 6.90 -3.37
CA THR A 207 -1.90 7.67 -3.35
C THR A 207 -0.82 6.90 -4.09
N ALA A 208 -0.12 7.56 -5.02
CA ALA A 208 1.11 7.05 -5.62
C ALA A 208 2.27 7.97 -5.24
N LEU A 209 3.42 7.38 -4.88
CA LEU A 209 4.66 8.06 -4.53
C LEU A 209 5.76 7.56 -5.47
N ILE A 210 6.43 8.49 -6.13
CA ILE A 210 7.42 8.23 -7.19
C ILE A 210 8.73 8.89 -6.80
N VAL A 211 9.81 8.14 -6.71
CA VAL A 211 11.17 8.63 -6.41
C VAL A 211 12.16 8.03 -7.41
N PRO A 212 12.98 8.82 -8.10
CA PRO A 212 12.94 10.26 -8.14
C PRO A 212 11.69 10.78 -8.82
N GLY A 213 11.26 11.99 -8.47
CA GLY A 213 10.13 12.65 -9.07
C GLY A 213 10.37 14.15 -9.19
N ASP A 214 10.08 14.67 -10.38
CA ASP A 214 10.25 16.07 -10.76
C ASP A 214 9.08 16.55 -11.63
N GLU A 215 9.14 17.76 -12.13
CA GLU A 215 8.10 18.32 -12.99
C GLU A 215 7.94 17.54 -14.31
N ALA A 216 9.01 16.95 -14.83
CA ALA A 216 8.92 16.12 -16.06
C ALA A 216 8.09 14.84 -15.84
N VAL A 217 8.19 14.25 -14.66
CA VAL A 217 7.30 13.12 -14.25
C VAL A 217 5.85 13.61 -14.15
N VAL A 218 5.64 14.77 -13.52
CA VAL A 218 4.31 15.38 -13.35
C VAL A 218 3.65 15.65 -14.71
N GLU A 219 4.36 16.31 -15.63
CA GLU A 219 3.85 16.62 -16.97
C GLU A 219 3.49 15.35 -17.75
N ARG A 220 4.35 14.34 -17.74
CA ARG A 220 4.12 13.06 -18.39
C ARG A 220 2.85 12.34 -17.91
N ILE A 221 2.50 12.53 -16.63
CA ILE A 221 1.28 11.98 -16.06
C ILE A 221 0.07 12.88 -16.39
N ARG A 222 0.25 14.20 -16.36
CA ARG A 222 -0.81 15.17 -16.71
C ARG A 222 -1.31 15.03 -18.14
N GLU A 223 -0.46 14.61 -19.08
CA GLU A 223 -0.87 14.29 -20.46
C GLU A 223 -2.01 13.26 -20.52
N ALA A 224 -2.13 12.39 -19.51
CA ALA A 224 -3.19 11.39 -19.44
C ALA A 224 -4.38 11.84 -18.58
N SER A 225 -4.36 13.04 -17.98
CA SER A 225 -5.35 13.47 -16.99
C SER A 225 -6.78 13.57 -17.53
N GLU A 226 -6.96 13.86 -18.82
CA GLU A 226 -8.28 13.89 -19.48
C GLU A 226 -8.98 12.52 -19.50
N SER A 227 -8.21 11.43 -19.38
CA SER A 227 -8.74 10.06 -19.36
C SER A 227 -9.12 9.59 -17.94
N PHE A 228 -8.85 10.37 -16.90
CA PHE A 228 -9.14 9.95 -15.53
C PHE A 228 -10.64 9.93 -15.25
N GLY A 229 -11.09 8.83 -14.65
CA GLY A 229 -12.48 8.62 -14.30
C GLY A 229 -12.86 9.16 -12.92
N GLY A 230 -11.86 9.52 -12.10
CA GLY A 230 -11.98 10.13 -10.78
C GLY A 230 -11.31 11.49 -10.71
N GLU A 231 -11.33 12.08 -9.51
CA GLU A 231 -10.54 13.27 -9.23
C GLU A 231 -9.09 12.86 -8.94
N ALA A 232 -8.13 13.50 -9.60
CA ALA A 232 -6.71 13.25 -9.40
C ALA A 232 -5.92 14.57 -9.36
N GLY A 233 -4.95 14.63 -8.45
CA GLY A 233 -4.00 15.73 -8.34
C GLY A 233 -2.58 15.18 -8.29
N ILE A 234 -1.65 15.82 -9.00
CA ILE A 234 -0.25 15.45 -8.97
C ILE A 234 0.66 16.65 -8.82
N SER A 235 1.71 16.50 -8.03
CA SER A 235 2.76 17.51 -7.81
C SER A 235 4.09 16.86 -7.46
N ALA A 236 5.17 17.61 -7.65
CA ALA A 236 6.51 17.19 -7.28
C ALA A 236 7.18 18.23 -6.37
N TRP A 237 7.91 17.74 -5.38
CA TRP A 237 8.76 18.56 -4.49
C TRP A 237 9.79 17.67 -3.78
N ASN A 238 10.85 18.24 -3.25
CA ASN A 238 11.88 17.52 -2.51
C ASN A 238 12.43 16.25 -3.20
N GLY A 239 12.40 16.20 -4.55
CA GLY A 239 12.94 15.10 -5.33
C GLY A 239 12.02 13.87 -5.43
N PHE A 240 10.74 14.00 -5.08
CA PHE A 240 9.70 13.00 -5.34
C PHE A 240 8.47 13.63 -5.98
N ALA A 241 7.68 12.83 -6.69
CA ALA A 241 6.34 13.20 -7.15
C ALA A 241 5.29 12.38 -6.41
N MET A 242 4.12 12.97 -6.21
CA MET A 242 2.98 12.35 -5.55
C MET A 242 1.71 12.59 -6.34
N ALA A 243 0.99 11.52 -6.64
CA ALA A 243 -0.37 11.58 -7.16
C ALA A 243 -1.36 11.15 -6.08
N ARG A 244 -2.48 11.87 -5.99
CA ARG A 244 -3.59 11.57 -5.09
C ARG A 244 -4.87 11.43 -5.89
N PHE A 245 -5.68 10.49 -5.47
CA PHE A 245 -6.91 10.14 -6.16
C PHE A 245 -8.08 10.07 -5.19
N CYS A 246 -9.25 10.42 -5.71
CA CYS A 246 -10.52 10.22 -5.07
C CYS A 246 -11.55 9.85 -6.13
N ALA A 247 -12.36 8.81 -5.88
CA ALA A 247 -13.41 8.41 -6.82
C ALA A 247 -14.63 7.80 -6.11
N GLN A 248 -15.77 7.94 -6.76
CA GLN A 248 -17.02 7.30 -6.36
C GLN A 248 -17.11 5.83 -6.82
N ASP A 249 -16.10 5.36 -7.54
CA ASP A 249 -15.99 3.99 -8.06
C ASP A 249 -14.54 3.51 -7.91
N ALA A 250 -14.34 2.41 -7.19
CA ALA A 250 -13.02 1.87 -6.94
C ALA A 250 -12.34 1.32 -8.20
N ALA A 251 -13.11 0.79 -9.17
CA ALA A 251 -12.54 0.29 -10.41
C ALA A 251 -12.02 1.44 -11.30
N ARG A 252 -12.72 2.58 -11.31
CA ARG A 252 -12.23 3.79 -11.99
C ARG A 252 -10.95 4.29 -11.36
N LEU A 253 -10.90 4.40 -10.02
CA LEU A 253 -9.68 4.82 -9.33
C LEU A 253 -8.52 3.86 -9.62
N ARG A 254 -8.78 2.55 -9.64
CA ARG A 254 -7.77 1.55 -10.03
C ARG A 254 -7.23 1.81 -11.45
N ALA A 255 -8.11 2.07 -12.42
CA ALA A 255 -7.70 2.37 -13.79
C ALA A 255 -6.84 3.64 -13.88
N ASP A 256 -7.23 4.70 -13.16
CA ASP A 256 -6.45 5.94 -13.06
C ASP A 256 -5.07 5.68 -12.43
N MET A 257 -5.03 4.92 -11.33
CA MET A 257 -3.79 4.50 -10.69
C MET A 257 -2.88 3.72 -11.65
N MET A 258 -3.44 2.76 -12.39
CA MET A 258 -2.67 1.97 -13.38
C MET A 258 -2.06 2.89 -14.46
N THR A 259 -2.81 3.88 -14.92
CA THR A 259 -2.34 4.88 -15.88
C THR A 259 -1.15 5.65 -15.31
N VAL A 260 -1.26 6.14 -14.08
CA VAL A 260 -0.18 6.88 -13.40
C VAL A 260 1.05 6.00 -13.20
N LEU A 261 0.88 4.79 -12.68
CA LEU A 261 1.98 3.85 -12.45
C LEU A 261 2.70 3.50 -13.76
N GLY A 262 1.96 3.24 -14.84
CA GLY A 262 2.53 2.95 -16.16
C GLY A 262 3.32 4.14 -16.73
N ARG A 263 2.79 5.36 -16.60
CA ARG A 263 3.48 6.60 -17.04
C ARG A 263 4.71 6.91 -16.19
N ALA A 264 4.68 6.57 -14.90
CA ALA A 264 5.78 6.80 -13.99
C ALA A 264 6.93 5.80 -14.15
N SER A 265 6.62 4.50 -14.29
CA SER A 265 7.63 3.44 -14.29
C SER A 265 8.32 3.25 -15.64
N GLY A 266 7.62 3.48 -16.76
CA GLY A 266 8.06 3.06 -18.08
C GLY A 266 8.17 1.52 -18.24
N SER A 267 7.76 0.74 -17.24
CA SER A 267 7.80 -0.72 -17.19
C SER A 267 6.39 -1.29 -17.08
N ALA A 268 6.20 -2.55 -17.44
CA ALA A 268 4.93 -3.24 -17.28
C ALA A 268 4.58 -3.40 -15.79
N LEU A 269 3.30 -3.24 -15.48
CA LEU A 269 2.79 -3.53 -14.13
C LEU A 269 2.79 -5.04 -13.86
N PRO A 270 2.87 -5.48 -12.58
CA PRO A 270 2.73 -6.89 -12.23
C PRO A 270 1.46 -7.49 -12.82
N ARG A 271 1.52 -8.73 -13.30
CA ARG A 271 0.37 -9.41 -13.95
C ARG A 271 -0.90 -9.36 -13.11
N LEU A 272 -0.79 -9.41 -11.78
CA LEU A 272 -1.93 -9.34 -10.87
C LEU A 272 -2.66 -7.99 -10.89
N TRP A 273 -2.07 -6.95 -11.46
CA TRP A 273 -2.73 -5.67 -11.72
C TRP A 273 -3.57 -5.66 -12.99
N LEU A 274 -3.32 -6.59 -13.91
CA LEU A 274 -3.96 -6.66 -15.23
C LEU A 274 -5.21 -7.57 -15.25
N ASN A 275 -5.57 -8.17 -14.12
CA ASN A 275 -6.71 -9.08 -13.98
C ASN A 275 -7.97 -8.35 -13.55
#